data_239e8a5a2200a6297c81a21b4178e254
#
_entry.id   239e8a5a2200a6297c81a21b4178e254
#
_cell.length_a   1.000
_cell.length_b   1.000
_cell.length_c   1.000
_cell.angle_alpha   90.00
_cell.angle_beta   90.00
_cell.angle_gamma   90.00
#
_symmetry.space_group_name_H-M   'P 1'
#
loop_
_entity.id
_entity.type
_entity.pdbx_description
1 polymer ?
#
loop_
_entity_poly.entity_id
_entity_poly.type
_entity_poly.pdbx_seq_one_letter_code
_entity_poly.pdbx_strand_id
1 'polypeptide(L)'
;MGWTNEQFLRYETRRAPKKPFDPTGCKDERELHNQIFNECRRRGWIPLHGSMSERTHRTEGEPDFTIIAQGRVIFIEAKTATGKLSIAQQGIITHAAKLGITIHVIRSFEDFIKICDS
;
A
#
# COMPACT_ATOMS: atom_id res chain seq x y z
N MET A 1 -2.86 19.98 -5.27
CA MET A 1 -1.59 20.01 -6.01
C MET A 1 -0.81 18.76 -5.70
N GLY A 2 -0.38 18.06 -6.71
CA GLY A 2 0.43 16.86 -6.56
C GLY A 2 1.92 17.19 -6.48
N TRP A 3 2.70 16.18 -6.14
CA TRP A 3 4.15 16.30 -6.21
C TRP A 3 4.60 16.37 -7.67
N THR A 4 5.69 17.08 -7.90
CA THR A 4 6.39 16.98 -9.18
C THR A 4 7.05 15.60 -9.26
N ASN A 5 7.41 15.17 -10.47
CA ASN A 5 8.14 13.91 -10.64
C ASN A 5 9.43 13.91 -9.83
N GLU A 6 10.13 15.05 -9.76
CA GLU A 6 11.35 15.18 -8.99
C GLU A 6 11.10 14.99 -7.49
N GLN A 7 10.04 15.60 -6.95
CA GLN A 7 9.68 15.46 -5.54
C GLN A 7 9.34 14.01 -5.21
N PHE A 8 8.58 13.35 -6.08
CA PHE A 8 8.22 11.95 -5.91
C PHE A 8 9.44 11.05 -5.92
N LEU A 9 10.37 11.26 -6.86
CA LEU A 9 11.60 10.49 -6.94
C LEU A 9 12.48 10.67 -5.69
N ARG A 10 12.56 11.89 -5.16
CA ARG A 10 13.29 12.14 -3.92
C ARG A 10 12.67 11.42 -2.74
N TYR A 11 11.35 11.44 -2.65
CA TYR A 11 10.64 10.74 -1.58
C TYR A 11 10.91 9.24 -1.67
N GLU A 12 10.79 8.66 -2.84
CA GLU A 12 11.06 7.24 -3.05
C GLU A 12 12.50 6.86 -2.74
N THR A 13 13.45 7.70 -3.16
CA THR A 13 14.87 7.44 -2.90
C THR A 13 15.14 7.31 -1.40
N ARG A 14 14.50 8.16 -0.59
CA ARG A 14 14.65 8.09 0.87
C ARG A 14 13.97 6.86 1.47
N ARG A 15 12.95 6.34 0.81
CA ARG A 15 12.18 5.19 1.29
C ARG A 15 12.57 3.88 0.61
N ALA A 16 13.42 3.95 -0.39
CA ALA A 16 13.82 2.77 -1.13
C ALA A 16 14.43 1.71 -0.20
N PRO A 17 14.15 0.43 -0.43
CA PRO A 17 14.72 -0.62 0.39
C PRO A 17 16.22 -0.68 0.22
N LYS A 18 16.93 -0.84 1.34
CA LYS A 18 18.37 -1.01 1.32
C LYS A 18 18.81 -2.42 1.03
N LYS A 19 17.87 -3.36 1.08
CA LYS A 19 18.13 -4.78 0.82
C LYS A 19 17.83 -5.12 -0.63
N PRO A 20 18.58 -6.05 -1.23
CA PRO A 20 18.24 -6.56 -2.55
C PRO A 20 16.84 -7.16 -2.56
N PHE A 21 16.16 -7.05 -3.69
CA PHE A 21 14.87 -7.66 -3.89
C PHE A 21 15.00 -9.19 -3.83
N ASP A 22 14.16 -9.83 -3.03
CA ASP A 22 14.09 -11.28 -2.94
C ASP A 22 12.87 -11.78 -3.72
N PRO A 23 13.05 -12.47 -4.86
CA PRO A 23 11.93 -12.92 -5.68
C PRO A 23 11.19 -14.14 -5.11
N THR A 24 11.68 -14.74 -4.02
CA THR A 24 11.11 -15.99 -3.51
C THR A 24 9.85 -15.83 -2.68
N GLY A 25 9.37 -14.59 -2.50
CA GLY A 25 8.12 -14.31 -1.84
C GLY A 25 8.26 -13.31 -0.71
N CYS A 26 7.14 -12.75 -0.33
CA CYS A 26 7.11 -11.72 0.71
C CYS A 26 7.06 -12.37 2.08
N LYS A 27 8.20 -12.49 2.72
CA LYS A 27 8.29 -13.06 4.06
C LYS A 27 7.97 -12.04 5.14
N ASP A 28 8.11 -10.74 4.83
CA ASP A 28 7.71 -9.71 5.74
C ASP A 28 6.89 -8.63 5.02
N GLU A 29 6.13 -7.90 5.81
CA GLU A 29 5.22 -6.87 5.32
C GLU A 29 5.96 -5.69 4.72
N ARG A 30 7.15 -5.38 5.25
CA ARG A 30 7.98 -4.29 4.73
C ARG A 30 8.39 -4.54 3.28
N GLU A 31 8.78 -5.76 2.97
CA GLU A 31 9.17 -6.12 1.62
C GLU A 31 8.00 -5.95 0.65
N LEU A 32 6.81 -6.38 1.05
CA LEU A 32 5.61 -6.20 0.26
C LEU A 32 5.30 -4.72 0.06
N HIS A 33 5.42 -3.90 1.11
CA HIS A 33 5.25 -2.45 1.00
C HIS A 33 6.22 -1.85 -0.02
N ASN A 34 7.48 -2.28 0.00
CA ASN A 34 8.48 -1.78 -0.95
C ASN A 34 8.15 -2.18 -2.39
N GLN A 35 7.66 -3.39 -2.59
CA GLN A 35 7.25 -3.86 -3.91
C GLN A 35 6.07 -3.05 -4.45
N ILE A 36 5.09 -2.76 -3.60
CA ILE A 36 3.94 -1.92 -3.96
C ILE A 36 4.42 -0.53 -4.37
N PHE A 37 5.30 0.05 -3.56
CA PHE A 37 5.83 1.38 -3.80
C PHE A 37 6.55 1.47 -5.15
N ASN A 38 7.41 0.49 -5.42
CA ASN A 38 8.18 0.45 -6.67
C ASN A 38 7.28 0.26 -7.89
N GLU A 39 6.25 -0.57 -7.77
CA GLU A 39 5.32 -0.78 -8.87
C GLU A 39 4.50 0.47 -9.17
N CYS A 40 4.06 1.19 -8.14
CA CYS A 40 3.37 2.46 -8.32
C CYS A 40 4.26 3.46 -9.06
N ARG A 41 5.54 3.53 -8.67
CA ARG A 41 6.51 4.37 -9.35
C ARG A 41 6.63 4.02 -10.82
N ARG A 42 6.75 2.73 -11.13
CA ARG A 42 6.86 2.25 -12.50
C ARG A 42 5.66 2.66 -13.33
N ARG A 43 4.47 2.65 -12.74
CA ARG A 43 3.22 3.00 -13.43
C ARG A 43 2.93 4.50 -13.44
N GLY A 44 3.71 5.30 -12.74
CA GLY A 44 3.46 6.73 -12.62
C GLY A 44 2.33 7.08 -11.66
N TRP A 45 2.02 6.19 -10.73
CA TRP A 45 0.98 6.37 -9.71
C TRP A 45 1.55 6.95 -8.43
N ILE A 46 0.69 7.48 -7.57
CA ILE A 46 1.10 8.10 -6.32
C ILE A 46 0.66 7.22 -5.15
N PRO A 47 1.59 6.54 -4.49
CA PRO A 47 1.26 5.76 -3.29
C PRO A 47 1.35 6.65 -2.06
N LEU A 48 0.24 6.82 -1.37
CA LEU A 48 0.21 7.50 -0.08
C LEU A 48 0.25 6.44 1.00
N HIS A 49 1.26 6.52 1.85
CA HIS A 49 1.51 5.53 2.88
C HIS A 49 1.70 6.21 4.22
N GLY A 50 0.89 5.86 5.20
CA GLY A 50 1.01 6.41 6.53
C GLY A 50 2.21 5.84 7.28
N SER A 51 2.94 6.71 7.99
CA SER A 51 4.06 6.26 8.82
C SER A 51 3.56 5.71 10.15
N MET A 52 4.02 4.52 10.51
CA MET A 52 3.73 3.92 11.80
C MET A 52 4.47 4.60 12.94
N SER A 53 5.53 5.35 12.64
CA SER A 53 6.31 6.03 13.67
C SER A 53 5.67 7.32 14.16
N GLU A 54 4.75 7.88 13.39
CA GLU A 54 4.02 9.09 13.77
C GLU A 54 2.61 8.70 14.25
N ARG A 55 2.39 8.87 15.53
CA ARG A 55 1.12 8.46 16.16
C ARG A 55 -0.01 9.47 16.03
N THR A 56 0.28 10.64 15.49
CA THR A 56 -0.68 11.74 15.50
C THR A 56 -1.72 11.58 14.41
N HIS A 57 -2.98 11.62 14.79
CA HIS A 57 -4.15 11.76 13.91
C HIS A 57 -4.43 10.63 12.93
N ARG A 58 -3.71 9.52 13.01
CA ARG A 58 -4.02 8.38 12.17
C ARG A 58 -5.16 7.57 12.78
N THR A 59 -6.14 7.22 11.96
CA THR A 59 -7.25 6.37 12.38
C THR A 59 -6.76 4.93 12.53
N GLU A 60 -7.05 4.32 13.67
CA GLU A 60 -6.70 2.92 13.88
C GLU A 60 -7.43 2.04 12.87
N GLY A 61 -6.69 1.15 12.23
CA GLY A 61 -7.25 0.24 11.24
C GLY A 61 -7.34 0.80 9.83
N GLU A 62 -6.87 2.03 9.58
CA GLU A 62 -6.89 2.55 8.23
C GLU A 62 -5.95 1.74 7.32
N PRO A 63 -6.23 1.70 5.99
CA PRO A 63 -5.39 0.93 5.08
C PRO A 63 -3.96 1.45 5.01
N ASP A 64 -3.02 0.56 4.69
CA ASP A 64 -1.61 0.91 4.58
C ASP A 64 -1.34 1.88 3.46
N PHE A 65 -2.03 1.72 2.34
CA PHE A 65 -1.84 2.57 1.17
C PHE A 65 -3.14 3.12 0.66
N THR A 66 -3.10 4.40 0.28
CA THR A 66 -4.09 5.02 -0.60
C THR A 66 -3.34 5.37 -1.87
N ILE A 67 -3.67 4.70 -2.96
CA ILE A 67 -2.93 4.83 -4.22
C ILE A 67 -3.76 5.64 -5.20
N ILE A 68 -3.20 6.75 -5.67
CA ILE A 68 -3.82 7.53 -6.73
C ILE A 68 -3.31 6.96 -8.05
N ALA A 69 -4.17 6.21 -8.71
CA ALA A 69 -3.90 5.59 -10.01
C ALA A 69 -4.53 6.44 -11.11
N GLN A 70 -4.48 5.96 -12.33
CA GLN A 70 -5.08 6.71 -13.43
C GLN A 70 -6.60 6.57 -13.40
N GLY A 71 -7.26 7.67 -13.07
CA GLY A 71 -8.73 7.72 -13.06
C GLY A 71 -9.41 7.00 -11.89
N ARG A 72 -8.64 6.55 -10.90
CA ARG A 72 -9.22 5.85 -9.74
C ARG A 72 -8.30 5.93 -8.53
N VAL A 73 -8.88 5.61 -7.38
CA VAL A 73 -8.13 5.48 -6.12
C VAL A 73 -8.23 4.03 -5.66
N ILE A 74 -7.12 3.47 -5.25
CA ILE A 74 -7.03 2.07 -4.78
C ILE A 74 -6.59 2.07 -3.32
N PHE A 75 -7.36 1.39 -2.47
CA PHE A 75 -7.01 1.24 -1.05
C PHE A 75 -6.46 -0.15 -0.83
N ILE A 76 -5.27 -0.23 -0.24
CA ILE A 76 -4.57 -1.49 -0.04
C ILE A 76 -4.20 -1.68 1.43
N GLU A 77 -4.54 -2.86 1.96
CA GLU A 77 -4.04 -3.37 3.23
C GLU A 77 -3.12 -4.54 2.92
N ALA A 78 -1.84 -4.40 3.23
CA ALA A 78 -0.85 -5.43 2.92
C ALA A 78 -0.58 -6.29 4.16
N LYS A 79 -0.61 -7.60 3.98
CA LYS A 79 -0.33 -8.57 5.04
C LYS A 79 0.61 -9.64 4.52
N THR A 80 1.37 -10.25 5.42
CA THR A 80 2.12 -11.47 5.08
C THR A 80 1.15 -12.62 4.86
N ALA A 81 1.64 -13.75 4.34
CA ALA A 81 0.81 -14.92 4.08
C ALA A 81 0.06 -15.41 5.33
N THR A 82 0.66 -15.24 6.50
CA THR A 82 0.10 -15.71 7.77
C THR A 82 -0.38 -14.58 8.69
N GLY A 83 -0.14 -13.33 8.31
CA GLY A 83 -0.56 -12.18 9.10
C GLY A 83 -2.06 -12.06 9.19
N LYS A 84 -2.56 -11.67 10.36
CA LYS A 84 -4.00 -11.53 10.59
C LYS A 84 -4.40 -10.07 10.62
N LEU A 85 -5.60 -9.78 10.12
CA LEU A 85 -6.18 -8.45 10.24
C LEU A 85 -6.56 -8.21 11.69
N SER A 86 -6.28 -7.02 12.20
CA SER A 86 -6.78 -6.61 13.50
C SER A 86 -8.30 -6.40 13.45
N ILE A 87 -8.93 -6.34 14.62
CA ILE A 87 -10.36 -6.05 14.69
C ILE A 87 -10.66 -4.67 14.09
N ALA A 88 -9.80 -3.69 14.36
CA ALA A 88 -9.97 -2.35 13.78
C ALA A 88 -9.87 -2.37 12.25
N GLN A 89 -8.93 -3.12 11.69
CA GLN A 89 -8.80 -3.27 10.24
C GLN A 89 -10.02 -3.93 9.63
N GLN A 90 -10.51 -5.01 10.24
CA GLN A 90 -11.72 -5.70 9.78
C GLN A 90 -12.93 -4.77 9.82
N GLY A 91 -13.05 -3.98 10.88
CA GLY A 91 -14.12 -3.00 11.01
C GLY A 91 -14.13 -1.96 9.91
N ILE A 92 -12.97 -1.39 9.61
CA ILE A 92 -12.83 -0.39 8.54
C ILE A 92 -13.15 -1.01 7.17
N ILE A 93 -12.61 -2.20 6.89
CA ILE A 93 -12.86 -2.88 5.62
C ILE A 93 -14.36 -3.16 5.42
N THR A 94 -15.00 -3.67 6.47
CA THR A 94 -16.44 -3.99 6.42
C THR A 94 -17.28 -2.73 6.24
N HIS A 95 -16.97 -1.68 6.98
CA HIS A 95 -17.71 -0.43 6.89
C HIS A 95 -17.53 0.22 5.51
N ALA A 96 -16.30 0.22 5.00
CA ALA A 96 -16.03 0.75 3.66
C ALA A 96 -16.87 0.01 2.60
N ALA A 97 -16.95 -1.32 2.70
CA ALA A 97 -17.75 -2.12 1.77
C ALA A 97 -19.23 -1.71 1.80
N LYS A 98 -19.78 -1.43 2.97
CA LYS A 98 -21.15 -0.93 3.09
C LYS A 98 -21.35 0.43 2.43
N LEU A 99 -20.30 1.22 2.37
CA LEU A 99 -20.32 2.53 1.72
C LEU A 99 -19.97 2.45 0.23
N GLY A 100 -19.80 1.24 -0.30
CA GLY A 100 -19.53 1.04 -1.72
C GLY A 100 -18.06 1.12 -2.09
N ILE A 101 -17.16 1.09 -1.11
CA ILE A 101 -15.71 1.20 -1.34
C ILE A 101 -15.03 -0.10 -0.94
N THR A 102 -14.17 -0.60 -1.81
CA THR A 102 -13.39 -1.80 -1.54
C THR A 102 -12.00 -1.43 -1.02
N ILE A 103 -11.65 -1.99 0.13
CA ILE A 103 -10.26 -1.98 0.61
C ILE A 103 -9.72 -3.37 0.32
N HIS A 104 -8.71 -3.45 -0.53
CA HIS A 104 -8.14 -4.72 -0.95
C HIS A 104 -7.12 -5.20 0.08
N VAL A 105 -7.29 -6.42 0.56
CA VAL A 105 -6.28 -7.09 1.41
C VAL A 105 -5.42 -7.94 0.49
N ILE A 106 -4.14 -7.65 0.44
CA ILE A 106 -3.21 -8.40 -0.39
C ILE A 106 -2.17 -9.08 0.48
N ARG A 107 -1.76 -10.28 0.06
CA ARG A 107 -0.78 -11.08 0.78
C ARG A 107 0.45 -11.40 -0.04
N SER A 108 0.47 -10.94 -1.29
CA SER A 108 1.60 -11.13 -2.20
C SER A 108 1.63 -10.00 -3.21
N PHE A 109 2.78 -9.85 -3.84
CA PHE A 109 2.92 -8.88 -4.92
C PHE A 109 2.01 -9.25 -6.12
N GLU A 110 1.83 -10.54 -6.38
CA GLU A 110 0.93 -10.99 -7.45
C GLU A 110 -0.51 -10.53 -7.20
N ASP A 111 -0.97 -10.59 -5.96
CA ASP A 111 -2.30 -10.09 -5.59
C ASP A 111 -2.44 -8.62 -5.97
N PHE A 112 -1.40 -7.83 -5.67
CA PHE A 112 -1.39 -6.41 -5.99
C PHE A 112 -1.45 -6.18 -7.49
N ILE A 113 -0.66 -6.90 -8.27
CA ILE A 113 -0.64 -6.77 -9.74
C ILE A 113 -2.01 -7.07 -10.32
N LYS A 114 -2.70 -8.08 -9.83
CA LYS A 114 -4.05 -8.41 -10.29
C LYS A 114 -5.02 -7.24 -10.10
N ILE A 115 -4.90 -6.54 -8.98
CA ILE A 115 -5.73 -5.37 -8.72
C ILE A 115 -5.37 -4.23 -9.66
N CYS A 116 -4.08 -4.01 -9.89
CA CYS A 116 -3.61 -2.97 -10.80
C CYS A 116 -4.13 -3.16 -12.22
N ASP A 117 -4.20 -4.40 -12.67
CA ASP A 117 -4.54 -4.75 -14.05
C ASP A 117 -6.05 -5.01 -14.25
N SER A 118 -6.82 -4.94 -13.19
CA SER A 118 -8.27 -5.16 -13.26
C SER A 118 -9.05 -3.92 -13.72
#